data_032ac6ea80ed8479150aa63da45dafec
#
_entry.id   032ac6ea80ed8479150aa63da45dafec
#
_cell.length_a   1.000
_cell.length_b   1.000
_cell.length_c   1.000
_cell.angle_alpha   90.00
_cell.angle_beta   90.00
_cell.angle_gamma   90.00
#
_symmetry.space_group_name_H-M   'P 1'
#
loop_
_entity.id
_entity.type
_entity.pdbx_description
1 polymer ?
#
loop_
_entity_poly.entity_id
_entity_poly.type
_entity_poly.pdbx_seq_one_letter_code
_entity_poly.pdbx_strand_id
1 'polypeptide(L)'
;MIQVNCDYNITDDIGFFMDAEHINNIEFARRTKVSRTTLDEIVKRGNARSDVYEKIYSYAYENNYRINSVKEELIKEKYQTVLFHGSKDGLSSITSTGSRDNCDFGNGFYLGETYAQALSFICEKQNSSVYSFRYSLDDLKIKKFECNLEWMLAICYYRGTIKEYESHDKIRKIVSEIENADVVIAPIADNKMFY
;
A
#
# COMPACT_ATOMS: atom_id res chain seq x y z
N MET A 1 -13.23 10.06 5.96
CA MET A 1 -12.98 8.73 5.35
C MET A 1 -13.99 8.50 4.25
N ILE A 2 -13.53 8.18 3.04
CA ILE A 2 -14.37 7.89 1.87
C ILE A 2 -13.86 6.59 1.24
N GLN A 3 -14.74 5.62 1.00
CA GLN A 3 -14.38 4.41 0.26
C GLN A 3 -14.24 4.74 -1.23
N VAL A 4 -13.10 4.41 -1.82
CA VAL A 4 -12.73 4.77 -3.21
C VAL A 4 -12.29 3.58 -4.05
N ASN A 5 -12.55 2.37 -3.61
CA ASN A 5 -12.19 1.14 -4.30
C ASN A 5 -13.11 0.77 -5.46
N CYS A 6 -14.09 1.61 -5.78
CA CYS A 6 -14.95 1.40 -6.94
C CYS A 6 -14.18 1.28 -8.27
N ASP A 7 -12.97 1.85 -8.30
CA ASP A 7 -12.09 1.82 -9.46
C ASP A 7 -11.02 0.72 -9.39
N TYR A 8 -11.01 -0.08 -8.32
CA TYR A 8 -10.13 -1.25 -8.23
C TYR A 8 -10.77 -2.44 -8.93
N ASN A 9 -10.31 -2.70 -10.12
CA ASN A 9 -10.73 -3.89 -10.87
C ASN A 9 -9.58 -4.33 -11.76
N ILE A 10 -8.76 -5.26 -11.28
CA ILE A 10 -7.62 -5.80 -12.03
C ILE A 10 -8.07 -6.44 -13.34
N THR A 11 -9.29 -6.95 -13.40
CA THR A 11 -9.85 -7.57 -14.62
C THR A 11 -10.05 -6.52 -15.71
N ASP A 12 -10.61 -5.37 -15.36
CA ASP A 12 -10.81 -4.25 -16.30
C ASP A 12 -9.46 -3.68 -16.73
N ASP A 13 -8.51 -3.57 -15.81
CA ASP A 13 -7.15 -3.11 -16.13
C ASP A 13 -6.44 -4.05 -17.12
N ILE A 14 -6.56 -5.36 -16.91
CA ILE A 14 -6.04 -6.37 -17.86
C ILE A 14 -6.73 -6.23 -19.22
N GLY A 15 -8.05 -6.08 -19.25
CA GLY A 15 -8.82 -5.82 -20.48
C GLY A 15 -8.31 -4.57 -21.19
N PHE A 16 -8.18 -3.48 -20.46
CA PHE A 16 -7.65 -2.22 -20.99
C PHE A 16 -6.25 -2.39 -21.63
N PHE A 17 -5.32 -3.08 -20.96
CA PHE A 17 -3.98 -3.28 -21.52
C PHE A 17 -3.99 -4.13 -22.77
N MET A 18 -4.81 -5.19 -22.81
CA MET A 18 -4.94 -6.04 -24.00
C MET A 18 -5.54 -5.29 -25.19
N ASP A 19 -6.56 -4.48 -24.93
CA ASP A 19 -7.21 -3.68 -25.97
C ASP A 19 -6.27 -2.57 -26.50
N ALA A 20 -5.57 -1.87 -25.61
CA ALA A 20 -4.65 -0.81 -25.97
C ALA A 20 -3.46 -1.31 -26.82
N GLU A 21 -3.02 -2.54 -26.60
CA GLU A 21 -1.92 -3.15 -27.35
C GLU A 21 -2.37 -4.05 -28.49
N HIS A 22 -3.68 -4.22 -28.68
CA HIS A 22 -4.26 -5.11 -29.67
C HIS A 22 -3.75 -6.57 -29.57
N ILE A 23 -3.62 -7.06 -28.32
CA ILE A 23 -3.13 -8.41 -28.03
C ILE A 23 -4.20 -9.27 -27.36
N ASN A 24 -4.02 -10.59 -27.44
CA ASN A 24 -4.89 -11.56 -26.78
C ASN A 24 -4.28 -12.09 -25.48
N ASN A 25 -5.05 -12.90 -24.74
CA ASN A 25 -4.64 -13.50 -23.46
C ASN A 25 -3.32 -14.29 -23.54
N ILE A 26 -3.04 -14.95 -24.67
CA ILE A 26 -1.81 -15.74 -24.84
C ILE A 26 -0.60 -14.83 -24.89
N GLU A 27 -0.70 -13.77 -25.67
CA GLU A 27 0.39 -12.80 -25.82
C GLU A 27 0.57 -11.97 -24.55
N PHE A 28 -0.53 -11.57 -23.88
CA PHE A 28 -0.45 -10.87 -22.59
C PHE A 28 0.20 -11.74 -21.52
N ALA A 29 -0.16 -13.03 -21.43
CA ALA A 29 0.47 -14.00 -20.53
C ALA A 29 1.99 -14.08 -20.76
N ARG A 30 2.40 -14.13 -22.04
CA ARG A 30 3.81 -14.18 -22.43
C ARG A 30 4.57 -12.91 -22.00
N ARG A 31 3.99 -11.73 -22.25
CA ARG A 31 4.62 -10.44 -21.95
C ARG A 31 4.74 -10.17 -20.45
N THR A 32 3.69 -10.46 -19.70
CA THR A 32 3.66 -10.26 -18.25
C THR A 32 4.37 -11.37 -17.47
N LYS A 33 4.78 -12.46 -18.12
CA LYS A 33 5.33 -13.68 -17.48
C LYS A 33 4.36 -14.28 -16.44
N VAL A 34 3.07 -14.13 -16.68
CA VAL A 34 1.99 -14.73 -15.87
C VAL A 34 1.39 -15.87 -16.68
N SER A 35 1.12 -17.03 -16.05
CA SER A 35 0.53 -18.14 -16.77
C SER A 35 -0.89 -17.80 -17.24
N ARG A 36 -1.29 -18.36 -18.40
CA ARG A 36 -2.66 -18.19 -18.93
C ARG A 36 -3.71 -18.65 -17.91
N THR A 37 -3.49 -19.78 -17.26
CA THR A 37 -4.40 -20.30 -16.23
C THR A 37 -4.58 -19.30 -15.09
N THR A 38 -3.48 -18.67 -14.65
CA THR A 38 -3.53 -17.63 -13.61
C THR A 38 -4.31 -16.40 -14.09
N LEU A 39 -4.12 -15.96 -15.34
CA LEU A 39 -4.91 -14.85 -15.90
C LEU A 39 -6.41 -15.18 -15.96
N ASP A 40 -6.75 -16.39 -16.42
CA ASP A 40 -8.14 -16.84 -16.46
C ASP A 40 -8.78 -16.89 -15.06
N GLU A 41 -8.00 -17.29 -14.04
CA GLU A 41 -8.45 -17.25 -12.65
C GLU A 41 -8.65 -15.83 -12.12
N ILE A 42 -7.76 -14.88 -12.45
CA ILE A 42 -7.87 -13.47 -12.06
C ILE A 42 -9.14 -12.86 -12.68
N VAL A 43 -9.36 -13.07 -13.98
CA VAL A 43 -10.56 -12.60 -14.67
C VAL A 43 -11.82 -13.14 -14.02
N LYS A 44 -11.80 -14.39 -13.57
CA LYS A 44 -12.95 -15.03 -12.90
C LYS A 44 -13.18 -14.55 -11.46
N ARG A 45 -12.11 -14.26 -10.71
CA ARG A 45 -12.17 -13.93 -9.28
C ARG A 45 -12.11 -12.42 -8.99
N GLY A 46 -11.60 -11.62 -9.92
CA GLY A 46 -11.41 -10.19 -9.76
C GLY A 46 -10.27 -9.80 -8.81
N ASN A 47 -9.38 -10.73 -8.45
CA ASN A 47 -8.24 -10.48 -7.59
C ASN A 47 -7.00 -11.26 -8.01
N ALA A 48 -5.83 -10.83 -7.58
CA ALA A 48 -4.55 -11.45 -7.89
C ALA A 48 -3.69 -11.61 -6.63
N ARG A 49 -2.84 -12.63 -6.63
CA ARG A 49 -1.77 -12.71 -5.63
C ARG A 49 -0.79 -11.54 -5.81
N SER A 50 -0.15 -11.13 -4.72
CA SER A 50 0.77 -9.98 -4.70
C SER A 50 1.87 -10.08 -5.76
N ASP A 51 2.51 -11.26 -5.91
CA ASP A 51 3.56 -11.49 -6.90
C ASP A 51 3.06 -11.39 -8.36
N VAL A 52 1.82 -11.76 -8.59
CA VAL A 52 1.18 -11.68 -9.91
C VAL A 52 0.72 -10.25 -10.20
N TYR A 53 0.15 -9.58 -9.19
CA TYR A 53 -0.19 -8.16 -9.24
C TYR A 53 1.05 -7.33 -9.65
N GLU A 54 2.17 -7.53 -8.96
CA GLU A 54 3.41 -6.84 -9.27
C GLU A 54 3.89 -7.07 -10.71
N LYS A 55 3.82 -8.29 -11.22
CA LYS A 55 4.20 -8.59 -12.62
C LYS A 55 3.34 -7.86 -13.64
N ILE A 56 2.02 -7.83 -13.43
CA ILE A 56 1.09 -7.17 -14.34
C ILE A 56 1.32 -5.66 -14.34
N TYR A 57 1.43 -5.04 -13.17
CA TYR A 57 1.60 -3.59 -13.07
C TYR A 57 3.03 -3.12 -13.37
N SER A 58 4.07 -3.96 -13.16
CA SER A 58 5.43 -3.69 -13.69
C SER A 58 5.41 -3.61 -15.20
N TYR A 59 4.78 -4.60 -15.84
CA TYR A 59 4.63 -4.59 -17.29
C TYR A 59 3.89 -3.34 -17.79
N ALA A 60 2.80 -2.98 -17.13
CA ALA A 60 2.06 -1.76 -17.45
C ALA A 60 2.95 -0.51 -17.32
N TYR A 61 3.66 -0.38 -16.21
CA TYR A 61 4.55 0.74 -15.94
C TYR A 61 5.69 0.85 -16.96
N GLU A 62 6.34 -0.28 -17.30
CA GLU A 62 7.41 -0.36 -18.31
C GLU A 62 6.93 0.07 -19.70
N ASN A 63 5.64 -0.13 -20.00
CA ASN A 63 5.00 0.26 -21.25
C ASN A 63 4.27 1.62 -21.15
N ASN A 64 4.60 2.45 -20.14
CA ASN A 64 4.06 3.78 -19.90
C ASN A 64 2.57 3.87 -19.56
N TYR A 65 1.94 2.77 -19.18
CA TYR A 65 0.60 2.81 -18.62
C TYR A 65 0.65 3.22 -17.15
N ARG A 66 0.07 4.37 -16.82
CA ARG A 66 0.07 4.98 -15.48
C ARG A 66 -1.32 4.89 -14.84
N ILE A 67 -1.97 3.75 -14.97
CA ILE A 67 -3.39 3.61 -14.62
C ILE A 67 -3.67 3.91 -13.13
N ASN A 68 -2.81 3.42 -12.22
CA ASN A 68 -2.98 3.71 -10.80
C ASN A 68 -2.72 5.18 -10.46
N SER A 69 -1.78 5.83 -11.15
CA SER A 69 -1.54 7.27 -10.98
C SER A 69 -2.72 8.10 -11.47
N VAL A 70 -3.32 7.73 -12.60
CA VAL A 70 -4.51 8.39 -13.13
C VAL A 70 -5.70 8.21 -12.17
N LYS A 71 -5.92 7.00 -11.66
CA LYS A 71 -6.97 6.74 -10.66
C LYS A 71 -6.74 7.58 -9.39
N GLU A 72 -5.51 7.67 -8.94
CA GLU A 72 -5.12 8.48 -7.77
C GLU A 72 -5.43 9.96 -7.98
N GLU A 73 -5.06 10.53 -9.13
CA GLU A 73 -5.33 11.93 -9.46
C GLU A 73 -6.83 12.21 -9.47
N LEU A 74 -7.62 11.36 -10.13
CA LEU A 74 -9.08 11.49 -10.16
C LEU A 74 -9.71 11.40 -8.75
N ILE A 75 -9.21 10.52 -7.89
CA ILE A 75 -9.68 10.39 -6.51
C ILE A 75 -9.30 11.64 -5.71
N LYS A 76 -8.06 12.11 -5.83
CA LYS A 76 -7.58 13.31 -5.13
C LYS A 76 -8.38 14.54 -5.55
N GLU A 77 -8.62 14.72 -6.85
CA GLU A 77 -9.42 15.83 -7.38
C GLU A 77 -10.87 15.77 -6.88
N LYS A 78 -11.55 14.62 -7.05
CA LYS A 78 -12.94 14.45 -6.69
C LYS A 78 -13.21 14.61 -5.19
N TYR A 79 -12.35 14.05 -4.36
CA TYR A 79 -12.58 13.98 -2.91
C TYR A 79 -11.68 14.92 -2.10
N GLN A 80 -10.75 15.63 -2.75
CA GLN A 80 -9.76 16.51 -2.12
C GLN A 80 -9.00 15.77 -1.01
N THR A 81 -8.58 14.54 -1.29
CA THR A 81 -7.93 13.64 -0.34
C THR A 81 -6.43 13.60 -0.58
N VAL A 82 -5.69 13.19 0.43
CA VAL A 82 -4.23 13.19 0.40
C VAL A 82 -3.60 11.87 0.82
N LEU A 83 -4.32 11.04 1.60
CA LEU A 83 -3.81 9.77 2.07
C LEU A 83 -4.79 8.62 1.81
N PHE A 84 -4.25 7.41 1.70
CA PHE A 84 -4.98 6.20 1.37
C PHE A 84 -4.71 5.09 2.39
N HIS A 85 -5.72 4.26 2.64
CA HIS A 85 -5.63 3.06 3.45
C HIS A 85 -6.28 1.89 2.73
N GLY A 86 -5.57 0.76 2.66
CA GLY A 86 -6.11 -0.50 2.16
C GLY A 86 -6.59 -1.39 3.32
N SER A 87 -7.86 -1.76 3.31
CA SER A 87 -8.42 -2.70 4.28
C SER A 87 -8.87 -3.99 3.61
N LYS A 88 -8.50 -5.14 4.19
CA LYS A 88 -8.85 -6.47 3.66
C LYS A 88 -10.31 -6.84 3.88
N ASP A 89 -10.90 -6.35 4.94
CA ASP A 89 -12.25 -6.75 5.40
C ASP A 89 -13.19 -5.54 5.56
N GLY A 90 -12.85 -4.42 4.94
CA GLY A 90 -13.55 -3.15 5.11
C GLY A 90 -13.09 -2.37 6.35
N LEU A 91 -13.62 -1.17 6.52
CA LEU A 91 -13.26 -0.28 7.61
C LEU A 91 -14.53 0.33 8.22
N SER A 92 -14.87 -0.08 9.43
CA SER A 92 -16.02 0.44 10.18
C SER A 92 -15.66 1.66 11.04
N SER A 93 -14.41 1.72 11.53
CA SER A 93 -13.89 2.80 12.36
C SER A 93 -12.37 2.93 12.21
N ILE A 94 -11.85 4.10 12.59
CA ILE A 94 -10.41 4.33 12.69
C ILE A 94 -10.00 3.98 14.11
N THR A 95 -9.09 3.03 14.25
CA THR A 95 -8.52 2.65 15.56
C THR A 95 -7.02 2.52 15.46
N SER A 96 -6.30 2.95 16.47
CA SER A 96 -4.86 2.75 16.58
C SER A 96 -4.47 1.33 16.96
N THR A 97 -5.43 0.50 17.39
CA THR A 97 -5.19 -0.87 17.88
C THR A 97 -5.50 -1.96 16.85
N GLY A 98 -5.97 -1.60 15.66
CA GLY A 98 -6.37 -2.54 14.61
C GLY A 98 -5.25 -2.97 13.65
N SER A 99 -4.03 -2.52 13.85
CA SER A 99 -2.89 -2.92 13.02
C SER A 99 -2.43 -4.34 13.35
N ARG A 100 -1.69 -4.95 12.41
CA ARG A 100 -1.03 -6.24 12.64
C ARG A 100 0.08 -6.07 13.69
N ASP A 101 0.39 -7.16 14.39
CA ASP A 101 1.61 -7.25 15.17
C ASP A 101 2.83 -7.05 14.25
N ASN A 102 3.92 -6.52 14.80
CA ASN A 102 5.17 -6.26 14.09
C ASN A 102 5.05 -5.29 12.87
N CYS A 103 4.20 -4.29 12.96
CA CYS A 103 4.23 -3.14 12.04
C CYS A 103 5.47 -2.28 12.30
N ASP A 104 5.85 -1.45 11.32
CA ASP A 104 7.11 -0.68 11.29
C ASP A 104 7.31 0.25 12.49
N PHE A 105 6.22 0.75 13.08
CA PHE A 105 6.20 1.63 14.24
C PHE A 105 5.20 1.16 15.31
N GLY A 106 4.96 -0.15 15.40
CA GLY A 106 4.04 -0.73 16.38
C GLY A 106 2.56 -0.55 16.01
N ASN A 107 1.70 -0.49 17.01
CA ASN A 107 0.28 -0.32 16.82
C ASN A 107 -0.06 1.08 16.30
N GLY A 108 -0.87 1.15 15.24
CA GLY A 108 -1.25 2.42 14.66
C GLY A 108 -2.24 2.26 13.50
N PHE A 109 -2.79 3.38 13.05
CA PHE A 109 -3.57 3.44 11.82
C PHE A 109 -2.65 3.91 10.69
N TYR A 110 -2.30 2.99 9.79
CA TYR A 110 -1.32 3.22 8.74
C TYR A 110 -1.96 3.78 7.48
N LEU A 111 -1.39 4.86 6.97
CA LEU A 111 -1.84 5.55 5.76
C LEU A 111 -0.67 5.67 4.77
N GLY A 112 -0.96 5.57 3.50
CA GLY A 112 -0.01 5.78 2.41
C GLY A 112 -0.32 7.02 1.60
N GLU A 113 0.69 7.61 0.98
CA GLU A 113 0.56 8.79 0.13
C GLU A 113 0.00 8.47 -1.25
N THR A 114 0.11 7.20 -1.69
CA THR A 114 -0.35 6.79 -3.02
C THR A 114 -1.45 5.74 -2.97
N TYR A 115 -2.34 5.80 -3.97
CA TYR A 115 -3.39 4.80 -4.17
C TYR A 115 -2.79 3.41 -4.43
N ALA A 116 -1.76 3.33 -5.28
CA ALA A 116 -1.06 2.08 -5.59
C ALA A 116 -0.47 1.41 -4.35
N GLN A 117 0.07 2.19 -3.42
CA GLN A 117 0.59 1.71 -2.15
C GLN A 117 -0.48 1.03 -1.30
N ALA A 118 -1.63 1.69 -1.11
CA ALA A 118 -2.75 1.11 -0.36
C ALA A 118 -3.29 -0.16 -1.04
N LEU A 119 -3.37 -0.14 -2.37
CA LEU A 119 -3.87 -1.23 -3.18
C LEU A 119 -2.99 -2.49 -3.12
N SER A 120 -1.66 -2.33 -3.14
CA SER A 120 -0.71 -3.46 -3.10
C SER A 120 -0.83 -4.33 -1.85
N PHE A 121 -1.33 -3.77 -0.74
CA PHE A 121 -1.55 -4.52 0.51
C PHE A 121 -2.82 -5.36 0.52
N ILE A 122 -3.76 -5.11 -0.38
CA ILE A 122 -5.09 -5.72 -0.36
C ILE A 122 -5.45 -6.48 -1.63
N CYS A 123 -4.61 -6.44 -2.67
CA CYS A 123 -4.90 -6.99 -3.99
C CYS A 123 -5.23 -8.50 -4.00
N GLU A 124 -4.88 -9.24 -2.95
CA GLU A 124 -5.15 -10.67 -2.82
C GLU A 124 -6.57 -11.00 -2.33
N LYS A 125 -7.31 -10.02 -1.84
CA LYS A 125 -8.63 -10.21 -1.20
C LYS A 125 -9.76 -9.70 -2.06
N GLN A 126 -10.81 -10.51 -2.22
CA GLN A 126 -11.99 -10.16 -3.03
C GLN A 126 -12.80 -8.99 -2.45
N ASN A 127 -12.96 -8.96 -1.12
CA ASN A 127 -13.79 -7.96 -0.43
C ASN A 127 -12.97 -6.80 0.15
N SER A 128 -11.76 -6.63 -0.38
CA SER A 128 -10.89 -5.56 0.06
C SER A 128 -11.38 -4.20 -0.43
N SER A 129 -11.02 -3.16 0.30
CA SER A 129 -11.44 -1.79 0.00
C SER A 129 -10.30 -0.80 0.23
N VAL A 130 -10.18 0.17 -0.67
CA VAL A 130 -9.32 1.34 -0.49
C VAL A 130 -10.18 2.49 0.02
N TYR A 131 -9.67 3.16 1.01
CA TYR A 131 -10.27 4.35 1.61
C TYR A 131 -9.36 5.54 1.42
N SER A 132 -9.93 6.70 1.15
CA SER A 132 -9.22 7.96 1.09
C SER A 132 -9.54 8.83 2.31
N PHE A 133 -8.56 9.61 2.73
CA PHE A 133 -8.63 10.42 3.93
C PHE A 133 -8.22 11.86 3.65
N ARG A 134 -8.96 12.79 4.23
CA ARG A 134 -8.46 14.14 4.53
C ARG A 134 -7.88 14.12 5.95
N TYR A 135 -6.83 14.86 6.19
CA TYR A 135 -6.25 15.00 7.51
C TYR A 135 -5.79 16.44 7.76
N SER A 136 -5.71 16.80 9.02
CA SER A 136 -4.95 17.95 9.49
C SER A 136 -3.89 17.46 10.46
N LEU A 137 -2.76 18.14 10.47
CA LEU A 137 -1.66 17.91 11.43
C LEU A 137 -1.60 19.02 12.50
N ASP A 138 -2.59 19.90 12.49
CA ASP A 138 -2.65 21.01 13.44
C ASP A 138 -2.72 20.45 14.87
N ASP A 139 -1.94 21.04 15.76
CA ASP A 139 -1.87 20.69 17.18
C ASP A 139 -1.40 19.26 17.52
N LEU A 140 -0.91 18.49 16.52
CA LEU A 140 -0.39 17.14 16.73
C LEU A 140 1.13 17.14 16.93
N LYS A 141 1.59 16.25 17.80
CA LYS A 141 3.02 15.96 17.97
C LYS A 141 3.47 15.01 16.86
N ILE A 142 4.35 15.49 16.01
CA ILE A 142 4.82 14.75 14.84
C ILE A 142 6.25 14.28 15.07
N LYS A 143 6.49 12.98 14.92
CA LYS A 143 7.83 12.41 14.73
C LYS A 143 8.04 12.11 13.25
N LYS A 144 9.06 12.74 12.66
CA LYS A 144 9.41 12.50 11.25
C LYS A 144 10.74 11.78 11.18
N PHE A 145 10.80 10.75 10.33
CA PHE A 145 12.01 10.01 10.01
C PHE A 145 12.44 10.26 8.57
N GLU A 146 13.74 10.39 8.40
CA GLU A 146 14.40 10.27 7.10
C GLU A 146 14.90 8.82 6.93
N CYS A 147 15.22 8.41 5.69
CA CYS A 147 15.80 7.09 5.42
C CYS A 147 17.26 7.04 5.94
N ASN A 148 17.43 6.76 7.23
CA ASN A 148 18.71 6.77 7.93
C ASN A 148 18.77 5.67 9.00
N LEU A 149 19.88 5.62 9.76
CA LEU A 149 20.08 4.63 10.82
C LEU A 149 19.01 4.69 11.92
N GLU A 150 18.51 5.87 12.28
CA GLU A 150 17.49 6.03 13.32
C GLU A 150 16.18 5.38 12.89
N TRP A 151 15.73 5.65 11.66
CA TRP A 151 14.58 5.01 11.03
C TRP A 151 14.73 3.48 10.97
N MET A 152 15.89 2.98 10.53
CA MET A 152 16.15 1.54 10.46
C MET A 152 16.08 0.88 11.84
N LEU A 153 16.67 1.51 12.87
CA LEU A 153 16.63 0.99 14.25
C LEU A 153 15.20 0.96 14.80
N ALA A 154 14.39 1.98 14.52
CA ALA A 154 12.98 2.00 14.90
C ALA A 154 12.24 0.80 14.31
N ILE A 155 12.35 0.57 13.01
CA ILE A 155 11.69 -0.55 12.32
C ILE A 155 12.18 -1.89 12.86
N CYS A 156 13.50 -2.09 13.01
CA CYS A 156 14.06 -3.32 13.56
C CYS A 156 13.54 -3.61 14.96
N TYR A 157 13.40 -2.58 15.80
CA TYR A 157 12.86 -2.73 17.14
C TYR A 157 11.38 -3.16 17.13
N TYR A 158 10.52 -2.43 16.42
CA TYR A 158 9.08 -2.72 16.38
C TYR A 158 8.76 -4.02 15.65
N ARG A 159 9.54 -4.42 14.65
CA ARG A 159 9.44 -5.72 13.99
C ARG A 159 10.03 -6.87 14.84
N GLY A 160 10.60 -6.56 16.00
CA GLY A 160 11.10 -7.54 16.98
C GLY A 160 12.53 -8.05 16.73
N THR A 161 13.22 -7.56 15.70
CA THR A 161 14.56 -8.06 15.30
C THR A 161 15.66 -7.70 16.32
N ILE A 162 15.51 -6.57 17.02
CA ILE A 162 16.49 -6.07 18.01
C ILE A 162 15.85 -5.74 19.35
N LYS A 163 14.77 -6.42 19.71
CA LYS A 163 14.01 -6.13 20.92
C LYS A 163 14.83 -6.37 22.20
N GLU A 164 15.81 -7.26 22.17
CA GLU A 164 16.77 -7.51 23.24
C GLU A 164 17.64 -6.30 23.60
N TYR A 165 17.76 -5.32 22.71
CA TYR A 165 18.51 -4.08 22.95
C TYR A 165 17.63 -2.92 23.48
N GLU A 166 16.44 -3.22 23.97
CA GLU A 166 15.50 -2.23 24.52
C GLU A 166 16.13 -1.33 25.61
N SER A 167 17.03 -1.88 26.41
CA SER A 167 17.75 -1.13 27.46
C SER A 167 18.83 -0.18 26.94
N HIS A 168 19.20 -0.27 25.66
CA HIS A 168 20.22 0.59 25.06
C HIS A 168 19.69 2.03 24.90
N ASP A 169 20.46 3.03 25.37
CA ASP A 169 20.03 4.43 25.42
C ASP A 169 19.49 4.99 24.11
N LYS A 170 20.13 4.63 23.00
CA LYS A 170 19.69 5.07 21.67
C LYS A 170 18.33 4.48 21.30
N ILE A 171 18.10 3.20 21.61
CA ILE A 171 16.81 2.54 21.33
C ILE A 171 15.73 3.13 22.22
N ARG A 172 15.97 3.26 23.51
CA ARG A 172 15.02 3.89 24.45
C ARG A 172 14.61 5.30 24.01
N LYS A 173 15.57 6.10 23.54
CA LYS A 173 15.28 7.45 23.04
C LYS A 173 14.35 7.40 21.83
N ILE A 174 14.67 6.57 20.82
CA ILE A 174 13.86 6.42 19.60
C ILE A 174 12.43 5.96 19.94
N VAL A 175 12.29 4.93 20.77
CA VAL A 175 11.00 4.38 21.19
C VAL A 175 10.19 5.42 21.94
N SER A 176 10.80 6.13 22.92
CA SER A 176 10.13 7.19 23.65
C SER A 176 9.64 8.34 22.76
N GLU A 177 10.41 8.73 21.74
CA GLU A 177 10.00 9.75 20.79
C GLU A 177 8.79 9.31 19.94
N ILE A 178 8.73 8.03 19.56
CA ILE A 178 7.60 7.45 18.82
C ILE A 178 6.36 7.36 19.72
N GLU A 179 6.50 6.84 20.94
CA GLU A 179 5.39 6.67 21.89
C GLU A 179 4.77 7.99 22.35
N ASN A 180 5.56 9.08 22.34
CA ASN A 180 5.09 10.43 22.67
C ASN A 180 4.55 11.21 21.46
N ALA A 181 4.60 10.64 20.26
CA ALA A 181 4.08 11.26 19.05
C ALA A 181 2.62 10.84 18.78
N ASP A 182 1.83 11.80 18.34
CA ASP A 182 0.47 11.53 17.83
C ASP A 182 0.51 11.00 16.39
N VAL A 183 1.54 11.39 15.62
CA VAL A 183 1.74 11.00 14.23
C VAL A 183 3.21 10.69 13.96
N VAL A 184 3.46 9.57 13.31
CA VAL A 184 4.78 9.22 12.76
C VAL A 184 4.75 9.29 11.25
N ILE A 185 5.66 10.07 10.66
CA ILE A 185 5.84 10.19 9.21
C ILE A 185 7.19 9.59 8.86
N ALA A 186 7.20 8.58 8.00
CA ALA A 186 8.42 7.86 7.66
C ALA A 186 8.39 7.24 6.26
N PRO A 187 9.55 6.99 5.64
CA PRO A 187 9.66 6.14 4.48
C PRO A 187 9.16 4.72 4.78
N ILE A 188 8.67 4.03 3.76
CA ILE A 188 8.24 2.63 3.88
C ILE A 188 9.46 1.71 3.84
N ALA A 189 9.50 0.76 4.76
CA ALA A 189 10.50 -0.30 4.78
C ALA A 189 10.01 -1.55 4.04
N ASP A 190 9.68 -1.41 2.77
CA ASP A 190 9.26 -2.52 1.93
C ASP A 190 10.01 -2.46 0.59
N ASN A 191 10.32 -3.64 0.02
CA ASN A 191 10.93 -3.77 -1.29
C ASN A 191 9.93 -3.71 -2.45
N LYS A 192 8.66 -3.41 -2.16
CA LYS A 192 7.62 -3.33 -3.18
C LYS A 192 7.75 -2.07 -4.00
N MET A 193 7.73 -2.23 -5.33
CA MET A 193 7.54 -1.11 -6.23
C MET A 193 6.04 -0.78 -6.30
N PHE A 194 5.70 0.51 -6.25
CA PHE A 194 4.33 1.01 -6.36
C PHE A 194 4.15 1.65 -7.73
N TYR A 195 3.25 1.08 -8.53
CA TYR A 195 3.03 1.46 -9.92
C TYR A 195 1.71 2.19 -10.14
#